data_b263857b8858edc69cc1255f2f55a33a
#
_entry.id   b263857b8858edc69cc1255f2f55a33a
#
_cell.length_a   1.000
_cell.length_b   1.000
_cell.length_c   1.000
_cell.angle_alpha   90.00
_cell.angle_beta   90.00
_cell.angle_gamma   90.00
#
_symmetry.space_group_name_H-M   'P 1'
#
loop_
_entity.id
_entity.type
_entity.pdbx_description
1 polymer ?
#
loop_
_entity_poly.entity_id
_entity_poly.type
_entity_poly.pdbx_seq_one_letter_code
_entity_poly.pdbx_strand_id
1 'polypeptide(L)'
;MTKTNYKSLKPGEIRLDFISKEWPLTPLGPNKDPYISGWQNKPCSVHEIETEILTGQCKAIGLLSGPVFNLPYGLVWVDVDGPSVYDLIQDLADTEIENALPKTLTILSGKEGRERKLYRLDREKHKHFIRNKYTWHAETDKEKLEILWQKHQGVLMGLHPDTNGYYTAVNEGFEWCSELPELPEWILNCIINKNIKQGIPAKETTRIIGPTFAVNAEASLERDIQLATE
;
A
#
# COMPACT_ATOMS: atom_id res chain seq x y z
N MET A 1 -16.07 -23.33 -3.63
CA MET A 1 -15.62 -21.94 -3.41
C MET A 1 -16.49 -21.04 -4.27
N THR A 2 -17.39 -20.30 -3.65
CA THR A 2 -18.30 -19.37 -4.32
C THR A 2 -17.49 -18.19 -4.82
N LYS A 3 -17.42 -18.00 -6.12
CA LYS A 3 -16.87 -16.77 -6.72
C LYS A 3 -17.70 -15.59 -6.25
N THR A 4 -17.24 -14.89 -5.25
CA THR A 4 -17.83 -13.62 -4.84
C THR A 4 -17.58 -12.61 -5.96
N ASN A 5 -18.63 -12.15 -6.58
CA ASN A 5 -18.59 -11.18 -7.67
C ASN A 5 -18.19 -9.83 -7.05
N TYR A 6 -16.90 -9.49 -7.08
CA TYR A 6 -16.34 -8.23 -6.58
C TYR A 6 -16.73 -7.06 -7.50
N LYS A 7 -18.02 -6.79 -7.58
CA LYS A 7 -18.48 -5.51 -8.10
C LYS A 7 -17.95 -4.42 -7.17
N SER A 8 -17.32 -3.42 -7.76
CA SER A 8 -16.78 -2.21 -7.15
C SER A 8 -17.44 -1.88 -5.81
N LEU A 9 -16.62 -1.80 -4.75
CA LEU A 9 -17.04 -1.28 -3.46
C LEU A 9 -17.78 0.03 -3.69
N LYS A 10 -18.99 0.14 -3.16
CA LYS A 10 -19.71 1.42 -3.24
C LYS A 10 -18.84 2.48 -2.56
N PRO A 11 -18.72 3.67 -3.15
CA PRO A 11 -18.02 4.76 -2.49
C PRO A 11 -18.50 4.90 -1.05
N GLY A 12 -17.57 4.93 -0.10
CA GLY A 12 -17.88 5.14 1.31
C GLY A 12 -18.07 3.90 2.17
N GLU A 13 -18.12 2.75 1.59
CA GLU A 13 -18.24 1.52 2.37
C GLU A 13 -16.85 1.03 2.80
N ILE A 14 -16.61 0.99 4.11
CA ILE A 14 -15.42 0.33 4.66
C ILE A 14 -15.75 -1.16 4.75
N ARG A 15 -15.11 -1.95 3.91
CA ARG A 15 -15.32 -3.39 3.77
C ARG A 15 -14.06 -4.14 4.18
N LEU A 16 -14.03 -4.54 5.44
CA LEU A 16 -12.88 -5.27 6.02
C LEU A 16 -12.82 -6.74 5.58
N ASP A 17 -13.93 -7.30 5.16
CA ASP A 17 -14.04 -8.67 4.65
C ASP A 17 -13.24 -8.93 3.36
N PHE A 18 -12.80 -7.88 2.67
CA PHE A 18 -11.94 -7.97 1.47
C PHE A 18 -10.45 -7.86 1.78
N ILE A 19 -10.08 -7.49 3.00
CA ILE A 19 -8.69 -7.26 3.38
C ILE A 19 -8.09 -8.55 3.92
N SER A 20 -6.88 -8.89 3.49
CA SER A 20 -6.12 -9.98 4.09
C SER A 20 -5.88 -9.71 5.58
N LYS A 21 -6.14 -10.70 6.42
CA LYS A 21 -5.89 -10.62 7.88
C LYS A 21 -4.41 -10.39 8.22
N GLU A 22 -3.51 -10.66 7.28
CA GLU A 22 -2.07 -10.52 7.45
C GLU A 22 -1.55 -9.12 7.05
N TRP A 23 -2.42 -8.29 6.48
CA TRP A 23 -2.01 -6.96 6.04
C TRP A 23 -1.89 -5.98 7.21
N PRO A 24 -0.79 -5.21 7.24
CA PRO A 24 -0.53 -4.25 8.31
C PRO A 24 -1.36 -2.99 8.11
N LEU A 25 -2.43 -2.85 8.88
CA LEU A 25 -3.39 -1.74 8.76
C LEU A 25 -3.11 -0.63 9.76
N THR A 26 -3.63 0.57 9.48
CA THR A 26 -3.69 1.68 10.42
C THR A 26 -4.98 2.48 10.22
N PRO A 27 -5.70 2.87 11.29
CA PRO A 27 -6.85 3.72 11.15
C PRO A 27 -6.40 5.16 10.90
N LEU A 28 -7.13 5.85 10.05
CA LEU A 28 -6.86 7.22 9.64
C LEU A 28 -8.00 8.14 10.08
N GLY A 29 -7.62 9.31 10.56
CA GLY A 29 -8.51 10.40 10.86
C GLY A 29 -9.02 11.14 9.62
N PRO A 30 -9.75 12.26 9.82
CA PRO A 30 -10.36 13.02 8.72
C PRO A 30 -9.37 13.53 7.67
N ASN A 31 -8.14 13.81 8.08
CA ASN A 31 -7.09 14.35 7.20
C ASN A 31 -6.16 13.28 6.62
N LYS A 32 -6.54 12.02 6.66
CA LYS A 32 -5.70 10.87 6.26
C LYS A 32 -4.49 10.64 7.18
N ASP A 33 -4.48 11.24 8.35
CA ASP A 33 -3.39 11.09 9.30
C ASP A 33 -3.64 9.91 10.23
N PRO A 34 -2.69 8.98 10.36
CA PRO A 34 -2.75 7.95 11.38
C PRO A 34 -2.73 8.60 12.77
N TYR A 35 -3.69 8.27 13.61
CA TYR A 35 -3.82 8.86 14.95
C TYR A 35 -3.37 7.92 16.08
N ILE A 36 -3.09 6.65 15.76
CA ILE A 36 -2.52 5.72 16.73
C ILE A 36 -1.02 5.94 16.84
N SER A 37 -0.53 6.16 18.06
CA SER A 37 0.90 6.36 18.30
C SER A 37 1.70 5.13 17.93
N GLY A 38 2.82 5.34 17.24
CA GLY A 38 3.73 4.25 16.84
C GLY A 38 3.23 3.39 15.69
N TRP A 39 2.21 3.81 14.96
CA TRP A 39 1.59 3.09 13.85
C TRP A 39 2.59 2.53 12.83
N GLN A 40 3.73 3.22 12.59
CA GLN A 40 4.77 2.77 11.65
C GLN A 40 5.42 1.44 12.03
N ASN A 41 5.37 1.08 13.31
CA ASN A 41 6.00 -0.13 13.85
C ASN A 41 5.01 -1.06 14.55
N LYS A 42 3.77 -0.61 14.70
CA LYS A 42 2.72 -1.34 15.40
C LYS A 42 1.41 -1.23 14.61
N PRO A 43 1.29 -1.99 13.52
CA PRO A 43 0.05 -2.01 12.74
C PRO A 43 -1.09 -2.63 13.54
N CYS A 44 -2.30 -2.26 13.18
CA CYS A 44 -3.54 -2.83 13.71
C CYS A 44 -3.91 -4.09 12.93
N SER A 45 -4.51 -5.03 13.61
CA SER A 45 -5.27 -6.13 13.04
C SER A 45 -6.61 -5.64 12.47
N VAL A 46 -7.28 -6.46 11.66
CA VAL A 46 -8.62 -6.17 11.16
C VAL A 46 -9.59 -5.89 12.31
N HIS A 47 -9.53 -6.69 13.38
CA HIS A 47 -10.41 -6.52 14.56
C HIS A 47 -10.18 -5.19 15.30
N GLU A 48 -8.93 -4.75 15.45
CA GLU A 48 -8.64 -3.44 16.05
C GLU A 48 -9.18 -2.31 15.18
N ILE A 49 -9.08 -2.44 13.84
CA ILE A 49 -9.69 -1.49 12.89
C ILE A 49 -11.21 -1.46 13.02
N GLU A 50 -11.87 -2.62 13.15
CA GLU A 50 -13.34 -2.69 13.40
C GLU A 50 -13.72 -1.90 14.64
N THR A 51 -12.96 -2.06 15.73
CA THR A 51 -13.18 -1.31 16.96
C THR A 51 -13.04 0.20 16.74
N GLU A 52 -12.01 0.63 16.02
CA GLU A 52 -11.78 2.05 15.70
C GLU A 52 -12.89 2.65 14.80
N ILE A 53 -13.45 1.85 13.89
CA ILE A 53 -14.61 2.27 13.09
C ILE A 53 -15.82 2.52 13.96
N LEU A 54 -16.09 1.63 14.93
CA LEU A 54 -17.23 1.75 15.86
C LEU A 54 -17.14 2.99 16.74
N THR A 55 -15.93 3.49 17.06
CA THR A 55 -15.76 4.75 17.78
C THR A 55 -16.16 5.98 16.95
N GLY A 56 -16.29 5.84 15.65
CA GLY A 56 -16.56 6.92 14.69
C GLY A 56 -15.36 7.83 14.42
N GLN A 57 -14.21 7.57 15.01
CA GLN A 57 -12.97 8.33 14.79
C GLN A 57 -12.28 7.92 13.48
N CYS A 58 -12.30 6.64 13.14
CA CYS A 58 -11.74 6.12 11.89
C CYS A 58 -12.58 6.58 10.69
N LYS A 59 -11.97 7.36 9.79
CA LYS A 59 -12.61 7.87 8.56
C LYS A 59 -12.08 7.20 7.31
N ALA A 60 -10.90 6.62 7.39
CA ALA A 60 -10.28 5.87 6.32
C ALA A 60 -9.32 4.83 6.91
N ILE A 61 -8.93 3.87 6.10
CA ILE A 61 -7.98 2.82 6.46
C ILE A 61 -6.75 2.95 5.60
N GLY A 62 -5.58 3.02 6.23
CA GLY A 62 -4.29 2.95 5.59
C GLY A 62 -3.73 1.54 5.63
N LEU A 63 -3.04 1.14 4.58
CA LEU A 63 -2.23 -0.06 4.51
C LEU A 63 -0.76 0.33 4.50
N LEU A 64 -0.02 -0.16 5.48
CA LEU A 64 1.41 0.13 5.61
C LEU A 64 2.19 -0.58 4.52
N SER A 65 3.18 0.12 3.97
CA SER A 65 4.19 -0.47 3.08
C SER A 65 5.42 -0.93 3.85
N GLY A 66 6.13 -1.91 3.28
CA GLY A 66 7.33 -2.49 3.88
C GLY A 66 7.23 -4.01 4.05
N PRO A 67 8.22 -4.62 4.71
CA PRO A 67 8.22 -6.05 5.00
C PRO A 67 7.03 -6.45 5.86
N VAL A 68 6.39 -7.56 5.53
CA VAL A 68 5.31 -8.16 6.34
C VAL A 68 5.83 -9.46 6.97
N PHE A 69 5.65 -9.61 8.28
CA PHE A 69 6.29 -10.71 9.04
C PHE A 69 5.91 -12.11 8.52
N ASN A 70 4.62 -12.32 8.34
CA ASN A 70 4.09 -13.64 7.97
C ASN A 70 4.07 -13.90 6.47
N LEU A 71 4.54 -12.95 5.65
CA LEU A 71 4.56 -13.08 4.20
C LEU A 71 6.00 -13.20 3.68
N PRO A 72 6.22 -13.99 2.61
CA PRO A 72 7.55 -14.10 1.98
C PRO A 72 7.96 -12.85 1.21
N TYR A 73 7.15 -11.80 1.24
CA TYR A 73 7.35 -10.55 0.52
C TYR A 73 7.01 -9.34 1.41
N GLY A 74 7.34 -8.17 0.92
CA GLY A 74 6.88 -6.89 1.46
C GLY A 74 5.88 -6.22 0.51
N LEU A 75 5.20 -5.18 1.00
CA LEU A 75 4.23 -4.38 0.26
C LEU A 75 4.86 -3.06 -0.19
N VAL A 76 4.65 -2.71 -1.44
CA VAL A 76 5.15 -1.46 -2.05
C VAL A 76 3.99 -0.70 -2.67
N TRP A 77 3.81 0.56 -2.29
CA TRP A 77 2.91 1.46 -2.98
C TRP A 77 3.64 2.23 -4.08
N VAL A 78 3.08 2.20 -5.27
CA VAL A 78 3.43 3.07 -6.40
C VAL A 78 2.35 4.14 -6.47
N ASP A 79 2.72 5.39 -6.14
CA ASP A 79 1.81 6.53 -6.05
C ASP A 79 2.03 7.43 -7.27
N VAL A 80 1.02 7.49 -8.14
CA VAL A 80 0.97 8.32 -9.33
C VAL A 80 0.20 9.59 -8.96
N ASP A 81 0.90 10.71 -8.86
CA ASP A 81 0.35 11.97 -8.36
C ASP A 81 0.25 13.01 -9.48
N GLY A 82 -0.54 12.73 -10.52
CA GLY A 82 -0.86 13.62 -11.61
C GLY A 82 -0.70 13.02 -13.00
N PRO A 83 -1.37 13.59 -14.03
CA PRO A 83 -1.41 13.04 -15.38
C PRO A 83 -0.06 13.00 -16.11
N SER A 84 0.82 14.00 -15.92
CA SER A 84 2.14 14.00 -16.59
C SER A 84 3.09 12.92 -16.04
N VAL A 85 2.71 12.25 -14.95
CA VAL A 85 3.49 11.14 -14.39
C VAL A 85 3.42 9.90 -15.30
N TYR A 86 2.38 9.76 -16.09
CA TYR A 86 2.28 8.62 -17.02
C TYR A 86 3.33 8.69 -18.12
N ASP A 87 3.60 9.88 -18.67
CA ASP A 87 4.67 10.09 -19.65
C ASP A 87 6.04 9.81 -19.00
N LEU A 88 6.27 10.31 -17.79
CA LEU A 88 7.47 10.00 -17.02
C LEU A 88 7.65 8.48 -16.79
N ILE A 89 6.58 7.75 -16.52
CA ILE A 89 6.63 6.29 -16.33
C ILE A 89 7.03 5.60 -17.63
N GLN A 90 6.43 5.98 -18.76
CA GLN A 90 6.77 5.42 -20.08
C GLN A 90 8.24 5.68 -20.41
N ASP A 91 8.74 6.87 -20.18
CA ASP A 91 10.16 7.24 -20.38
C ASP A 91 11.10 6.41 -19.49
N LEU A 92 10.77 6.24 -18.21
CA LEU A 92 11.58 5.48 -17.27
C LEU A 92 11.55 3.97 -17.53
N ALA A 93 10.43 3.47 -17.99
CA ALA A 93 10.20 2.04 -18.27
C ALA A 93 10.60 1.63 -19.69
N ASP A 94 10.78 2.61 -20.59
CA ASP A 94 11.00 2.40 -22.03
C ASP A 94 9.93 1.46 -22.65
N THR A 95 8.67 1.67 -22.28
CA THR A 95 7.53 0.87 -22.77
C THR A 95 6.21 1.60 -22.53
N GLU A 96 5.13 1.11 -23.16
CA GLU A 96 3.78 1.62 -22.97
C GLU A 96 3.29 1.41 -21.55
N ILE A 97 2.39 2.28 -21.07
CA ILE A 97 1.94 2.33 -19.66
C ILE A 97 1.32 1.02 -19.17
N GLU A 98 0.57 0.32 -20.03
CA GLU A 98 -0.07 -0.95 -19.69
C GLU A 98 0.92 -2.05 -19.37
N ASN A 99 2.11 -1.99 -19.98
CA ASN A 99 3.22 -2.91 -19.74
C ASN A 99 4.11 -2.42 -18.59
N ALA A 100 4.26 -1.09 -18.45
CA ALA A 100 5.05 -0.48 -17.40
C ALA A 100 4.46 -0.73 -16.01
N LEU A 101 3.13 -0.63 -15.89
CA LEU A 101 2.40 -0.84 -14.63
C LEU A 101 1.36 -1.97 -14.78
N PRO A 102 1.75 -3.23 -14.60
CA PRO A 102 0.83 -4.36 -14.65
C PRO A 102 -0.39 -4.18 -13.75
N LYS A 103 -1.51 -4.79 -14.15
CA LYS A 103 -2.76 -4.75 -13.37
C LYS A 103 -2.54 -5.25 -11.95
N THR A 104 -2.97 -4.46 -10.99
CA THR A 104 -2.87 -4.77 -9.56
C THR A 104 -3.97 -4.06 -8.79
N LEU A 105 -4.01 -4.23 -7.47
CA LEU A 105 -4.88 -3.42 -6.61
C LEU A 105 -4.57 -1.94 -6.83
N THR A 106 -5.54 -1.22 -7.40
CA THR A 106 -5.42 0.19 -7.72
C THR A 106 -6.48 0.97 -6.95
N ILE A 107 -6.04 2.01 -6.24
CA ILE A 107 -6.90 2.90 -5.47
C ILE A 107 -6.93 4.26 -6.15
N LEU A 108 -8.13 4.71 -6.50
CA LEU A 108 -8.38 6.04 -7.05
C LEU A 108 -8.76 7.01 -5.94
N SER A 109 -8.20 8.22 -6.00
CA SER A 109 -8.54 9.31 -5.08
C SER A 109 -9.73 10.15 -5.51
N GLY A 110 -10.25 9.91 -6.73
CA GLY A 110 -11.26 10.76 -7.36
C GLY A 110 -10.70 12.05 -7.97
N LYS A 111 -9.40 12.29 -7.92
CA LYS A 111 -8.70 13.36 -8.63
C LYS A 111 -8.14 12.80 -9.94
N GLU A 112 -8.26 13.56 -11.03
CA GLU A 112 -7.77 13.16 -12.35
C GLU A 112 -6.27 12.84 -12.33
N GLY A 113 -5.88 11.75 -13.00
CA GLY A 113 -4.49 11.30 -13.12
C GLY A 113 -3.84 10.88 -11.81
N ARG A 114 -4.61 10.66 -10.73
CA ARG A 114 -4.09 10.27 -9.42
C ARG A 114 -4.58 8.90 -9.01
N GLU A 115 -3.66 7.98 -8.97
CA GLU A 115 -3.93 6.61 -8.54
C GLU A 115 -2.77 6.05 -7.70
N ARG A 116 -3.08 5.03 -6.93
CA ARG A 116 -2.10 4.32 -6.12
C ARG A 116 -2.21 2.84 -6.38
N LYS A 117 -1.11 2.21 -6.74
CA LYS A 117 -1.03 0.80 -7.08
C LYS A 117 -0.22 0.04 -6.05
N LEU A 118 -0.69 -1.15 -5.66
CA LEU A 118 -0.03 -2.00 -4.67
C LEU A 118 0.67 -3.17 -5.36
N TYR A 119 1.94 -3.35 -5.06
CA TYR A 119 2.76 -4.46 -5.53
C TYR A 119 3.41 -5.20 -4.36
N ARG A 120 3.80 -6.45 -4.59
CA ARG A 120 4.68 -7.18 -3.68
C ARG A 120 6.14 -6.99 -4.07
N LEU A 121 7.03 -7.17 -3.09
CA LEU A 121 8.48 -7.18 -3.30
C LEU A 121 9.06 -8.36 -2.54
N ASP A 122 9.72 -9.28 -3.24
CA ASP A 122 10.34 -10.45 -2.63
C ASP A 122 11.45 -10.06 -1.65
N ARG A 123 11.60 -10.82 -0.56
CA ARG A 123 12.51 -10.48 0.55
C ARG A 123 13.97 -10.26 0.12
N GLU A 124 14.47 -11.04 -0.82
CA GLU A 124 15.84 -10.89 -1.33
C GLU A 124 16.09 -9.56 -2.05
N LYS A 125 15.03 -8.90 -2.54
CA LYS A 125 15.09 -7.59 -3.18
C LYS A 125 14.97 -6.42 -2.19
N HIS A 126 14.57 -6.66 -0.93
CA HIS A 126 14.43 -5.64 0.11
C HIS A 126 15.73 -4.85 0.34
N LYS A 127 16.88 -5.50 0.17
CA LYS A 127 18.22 -4.89 0.30
C LYS A 127 18.43 -3.66 -0.59
N HIS A 128 17.70 -3.53 -1.68
CA HIS A 128 17.81 -2.40 -2.59
C HIS A 128 17.04 -1.16 -2.10
N PHE A 129 16.11 -1.35 -1.17
CA PHE A 129 15.30 -0.28 -0.59
C PHE A 129 15.96 0.30 0.67
N ILE A 130 16.98 1.12 0.48
CA ILE A 130 17.73 1.76 1.58
C ILE A 130 17.05 3.00 2.13
N ARG A 131 15.97 3.47 1.46
CA ARG A 131 15.13 4.60 1.88
C ARG A 131 13.69 4.16 2.04
N ASN A 132 12.97 4.90 2.86
CA ASN A 132 11.54 4.65 3.07
C ASN A 132 10.68 5.12 1.87
N LYS A 133 11.21 6.07 1.07
CA LYS A 133 10.51 6.63 -0.08
C LYS A 133 11.50 7.04 -1.18
N TYR A 134 11.08 6.87 -2.43
CA TYR A 134 11.74 7.37 -3.62
C TYR A 134 10.77 8.22 -4.42
N THR A 135 11.24 9.34 -4.98
CA THR A 135 10.42 10.30 -5.71
C THR A 135 11.10 10.68 -7.02
N TRP A 136 10.34 10.69 -8.10
CA TRP A 136 10.71 11.26 -9.40
C TRP A 136 9.67 12.32 -9.75
N HIS A 137 10.13 13.50 -10.19
CA HIS A 137 9.26 14.61 -10.60
C HIS A 137 9.01 14.52 -12.10
N ALA A 138 7.76 14.75 -12.50
CA ALA A 138 7.38 14.93 -13.90
C ALA A 138 7.77 16.35 -14.38
N GLU A 139 7.37 16.73 -15.56
CA GLU A 139 7.69 18.06 -16.12
C GLU A 139 7.25 19.21 -15.20
N THR A 140 6.16 19.05 -14.49
CA THR A 140 5.75 19.97 -13.46
C THR A 140 6.24 19.45 -12.10
N ASP A 141 6.99 20.26 -11.35
CA ASP A 141 7.47 19.90 -10.00
C ASP A 141 6.36 19.52 -9.01
N LYS A 142 5.11 19.75 -9.39
CA LYS A 142 3.92 19.42 -8.58
C LYS A 142 3.45 17.99 -8.77
N GLU A 143 3.76 17.38 -9.92
CA GLU A 143 3.37 16.02 -10.25
C GLU A 143 4.55 15.07 -10.13
N LYS A 144 4.33 13.92 -9.52
CA LYS A 144 5.43 13.03 -9.14
C LYS A 144 5.01 11.57 -9.07
N LEU A 145 5.97 10.72 -9.39
CA LEU A 145 5.94 9.30 -9.08
C LEU A 145 6.60 9.09 -7.73
N GLU A 146 5.88 8.49 -6.78
CA GLU A 146 6.45 8.11 -5.50
C GLU A 146 6.37 6.59 -5.30
N ILE A 147 7.48 6.00 -4.87
CA ILE A 147 7.54 4.61 -4.45
C ILE A 147 7.67 4.61 -2.94
N LEU A 148 6.61 4.16 -2.25
CA LEU A 148 6.54 4.15 -0.80
C LEU A 148 6.94 2.77 -0.29
N TRP A 149 7.91 2.75 0.60
CA TRP A 149 8.41 1.59 1.30
C TRP A 149 8.12 1.71 2.79
N GLN A 150 9.02 1.37 3.67
CA GLN A 150 8.81 1.37 5.13
C GLN A 150 8.35 2.72 5.70
N LYS A 151 7.61 2.68 6.80
CA LYS A 151 7.11 3.86 7.55
C LYS A 151 6.15 4.76 6.78
N HIS A 152 5.63 4.29 5.67
CA HIS A 152 4.57 4.95 4.92
C HIS A 152 3.30 4.11 4.91
N GLN A 153 2.19 4.75 4.63
CA GLN A 153 0.92 4.09 4.40
C GLN A 153 0.28 4.63 3.10
N GLY A 154 -0.42 3.78 2.41
CA GLY A 154 -1.35 4.18 1.35
C GLY A 154 -2.78 4.06 1.85
N VAL A 155 -3.63 5.04 1.54
CA VAL A 155 -5.05 4.92 1.86
C VAL A 155 -5.64 3.79 1.01
N LEU A 156 -6.26 2.84 1.67
CA LEU A 156 -6.86 1.67 1.04
C LEU A 156 -8.35 1.91 0.74
N MET A 157 -9.06 2.51 1.69
CA MET A 157 -10.49 2.84 1.57
C MET A 157 -10.89 3.91 2.57
N GLY A 158 -12.06 4.49 2.39
CA GLY A 158 -12.64 5.49 3.30
C GLY A 158 -12.74 6.88 2.68
N LEU A 159 -12.99 7.88 3.52
CA LEU A 159 -13.27 9.25 3.12
C LEU A 159 -12.02 9.96 2.59
N HIS A 160 -12.18 10.69 1.47
CA HIS A 160 -11.15 11.59 0.95
C HIS A 160 -11.40 13.01 1.46
N PRO A 161 -10.46 13.63 2.20
CA PRO A 161 -10.70 14.92 2.87
C PRO A 161 -10.99 16.08 1.93
N ASP A 162 -10.32 16.12 0.76
CA ASP A 162 -10.40 17.29 -0.13
C ASP A 162 -11.57 17.22 -1.12
N THR A 163 -12.07 16.01 -1.42
CA THR A 163 -13.11 15.82 -2.45
C THR A 163 -14.49 15.58 -1.85
N ASN A 164 -14.59 15.40 -0.53
CA ASN A 164 -15.79 14.87 0.15
C ASN A 164 -16.32 13.56 -0.46
N GLY A 165 -15.50 12.92 -1.29
CA GLY A 165 -15.77 11.62 -1.88
C GLY A 165 -15.07 10.51 -1.10
N TYR A 166 -14.93 9.38 -1.77
CA TYR A 166 -14.30 8.21 -1.17
C TYR A 166 -13.21 7.67 -2.07
N TYR A 167 -12.23 7.03 -1.45
CA TYR A 167 -11.28 6.23 -2.19
C TYR A 167 -11.99 5.03 -2.80
N THR A 168 -11.71 4.75 -4.06
CA THR A 168 -12.34 3.66 -4.81
C THR A 168 -11.28 2.68 -5.29
N ALA A 169 -11.43 1.42 -4.93
CA ALA A 169 -10.62 0.37 -5.49
C ALA A 169 -11.15 -0.01 -6.89
N VAL A 170 -10.26 -0.05 -7.86
CA VAL A 170 -10.54 -0.49 -9.22
C VAL A 170 -9.83 -1.81 -9.44
N ASN A 171 -10.60 -2.92 -9.43
CA ASN A 171 -10.03 -4.25 -9.55
C ASN A 171 -10.96 -5.18 -10.32
N GLU A 172 -11.19 -4.89 -11.58
CA GLU A 172 -11.89 -5.87 -12.40
C GLU A 172 -11.05 -7.15 -12.51
N GLY A 173 -11.50 -8.20 -11.81
CA GLY A 173 -10.91 -9.53 -11.88
C GLY A 173 -9.71 -9.78 -10.94
N PHE A 174 -9.45 -8.90 -9.98
CA PHE A 174 -8.39 -9.08 -9.00
C PHE A 174 -8.97 -9.49 -7.63
N GLU A 175 -8.55 -10.63 -7.10
CA GLU A 175 -8.87 -11.03 -5.71
C GLU A 175 -7.85 -10.38 -4.77
N TRP A 176 -8.31 -9.50 -3.90
CA TRP A 176 -7.55 -8.62 -3.03
C TRP A 176 -6.46 -9.28 -2.16
N CYS A 177 -6.48 -10.57 -2.04
CA CYS A 177 -5.67 -11.26 -1.05
C CYS A 177 -4.72 -12.30 -1.62
N SER A 178 -4.87 -12.74 -2.88
CA SER A 178 -4.17 -13.95 -3.27
C SER A 178 -2.98 -13.75 -4.20
N GLU A 179 -2.93 -12.69 -5.00
CA GLU A 179 -1.92 -12.63 -6.06
C GLU A 179 -1.51 -11.20 -6.43
N LEU A 180 -0.99 -10.44 -5.44
CA LEU A 180 -0.31 -9.19 -5.79
C LEU A 180 0.82 -9.49 -6.78
N PRO A 181 0.87 -8.82 -7.94
CA PRO A 181 1.99 -8.94 -8.84
C PRO A 181 3.26 -8.38 -8.20
N GLU A 182 4.38 -8.89 -8.66
CA GLU A 182 5.67 -8.37 -8.23
C GLU A 182 5.88 -6.94 -8.75
N LEU A 183 6.59 -6.13 -7.96
CA LEU A 183 6.98 -4.78 -8.35
C LEU A 183 7.72 -4.82 -9.70
N PRO A 184 7.32 -4.02 -10.69
CA PRO A 184 7.97 -3.98 -11.99
C PRO A 184 9.49 -3.78 -11.88
N GLU A 185 10.24 -4.55 -12.64
CA GLU A 185 11.71 -4.58 -12.54
C GLU A 185 12.35 -3.23 -12.91
N TRP A 186 11.75 -2.48 -13.84
CA TRP A 186 12.24 -1.15 -14.18
C TRP A 186 12.24 -0.20 -12.97
N ILE A 187 11.23 -0.29 -12.06
CA ILE A 187 11.19 0.50 -10.83
C ILE A 187 12.37 0.14 -9.93
N LEU A 188 12.63 -1.16 -9.76
CA LEU A 188 13.76 -1.63 -8.96
C LEU A 188 15.09 -1.12 -9.55
N ASN A 189 15.25 -1.18 -10.87
CA ASN A 189 16.43 -0.67 -11.56
C ASN A 189 16.60 0.85 -11.38
N CYS A 190 15.51 1.62 -11.46
CA CYS A 190 15.54 3.06 -11.18
C CYS A 190 15.96 3.36 -9.73
N ILE A 191 15.51 2.57 -8.76
CA ILE A 191 15.90 2.70 -7.36
C ILE A 191 17.38 2.41 -7.18
N ILE A 192 17.89 1.31 -7.75
CA ILE A 192 19.30 0.92 -7.69
C ILE A 192 20.17 2.03 -8.29
N ASN A 193 19.83 2.51 -9.48
CA ASN A 193 20.56 3.57 -10.16
C ASN A 193 20.56 4.89 -9.36
N LYS A 194 19.45 5.23 -8.71
CA LYS A 194 19.33 6.41 -7.85
C LYS A 194 20.21 6.29 -6.61
N ASN A 195 20.30 5.10 -6.03
CA ASN A 195 21.19 4.83 -4.90
C ASN A 195 22.67 4.97 -5.29
N ILE A 196 23.07 4.40 -6.44
CA ILE A 196 24.45 4.49 -6.96
C ILE A 196 24.85 5.95 -7.22
N LYS A 197 23.99 6.75 -7.88
CA LYS A 197 24.25 8.18 -8.15
C LYS A 197 24.45 9.00 -6.88
N GLN A 198 23.98 8.53 -5.73
CA GLN A 198 24.12 9.17 -4.44
C GLN A 198 25.31 8.63 -3.62
N GLY A 199 26.20 7.85 -4.25
CA GLY A 199 27.42 7.35 -3.66
C GLY A 199 27.22 6.22 -2.63
N ILE A 200 26.05 5.56 -2.67
CA ILE A 200 25.78 4.42 -1.78
C ILE A 200 26.24 3.15 -2.49
N PRO A 201 27.27 2.44 -1.99
CA PRO A 201 27.79 1.24 -2.63
C PRO A 201 26.71 0.16 -2.72
N ALA A 202 26.62 -0.53 -3.86
CA ALA A 202 25.68 -1.62 -4.09
C ALA A 202 25.77 -2.75 -3.03
N LYS A 203 26.90 -2.85 -2.32
CA LYS A 203 27.12 -3.83 -1.24
C LYS A 203 26.53 -3.43 0.13
N GLU A 204 26.25 -2.14 0.38
CA GLU A 204 25.68 -1.69 1.67
C GLU A 204 24.15 -1.76 1.72
N THR A 205 23.50 -2.11 0.61
CA THR A 205 22.06 -2.32 0.56
C THR A 205 21.55 -3.49 1.41
N THR A 206 22.44 -4.16 2.15
CA THR A 206 22.11 -5.37 2.93
C THR A 206 21.67 -5.07 4.37
N ARG A 207 21.67 -3.83 4.85
CA ARG A 207 21.63 -3.55 6.31
C ARG A 207 20.38 -2.91 6.87
N ILE A 208 19.40 -2.50 6.09
CA ILE A 208 18.21 -1.86 6.65
C ILE A 208 16.98 -2.70 6.37
N ILE A 209 16.88 -3.83 7.03
CA ILE A 209 15.60 -4.47 7.27
C ILE A 209 15.03 -3.74 8.49
N GLY A 210 14.16 -2.76 8.28
CA GLY A 210 13.34 -2.20 9.36
C GLY A 210 12.48 -3.31 9.98
N PRO A 211 11.81 -3.04 11.10
CA PRO A 211 10.99 -4.04 11.76
C PRO A 211 10.00 -4.64 10.78
N THR A 212 10.02 -5.94 10.67
CA THR A 212 9.00 -6.69 9.95
C THR A 212 7.74 -6.66 10.80
N PHE A 213 6.64 -6.14 10.27
CA PHE A 213 5.39 -6.05 11.01
C PHE A 213 4.86 -7.44 11.33
N ALA A 214 4.63 -7.73 12.62
CA ALA A 214 3.83 -8.87 13.05
C ALA A 214 2.42 -8.34 13.32
N VAL A 215 1.45 -8.78 12.54
CA VAL A 215 0.04 -8.64 12.91
C VAL A 215 -0.24 -9.80 13.87
N ASN A 216 -0.65 -9.50 15.10
CA ASN A 216 -1.01 -10.52 16.09
C ASN A 216 -2.30 -11.22 15.65
N ALA A 217 -2.16 -12.19 14.75
CA ALA A 217 -3.28 -13.05 14.33
C ALA A 217 -3.76 -13.96 15.48
N GLU A 218 -2.89 -14.28 16.44
CA GLU A 218 -3.24 -15.16 17.57
C GLU A 218 -4.22 -14.53 18.55
N ALA A 219 -4.14 -13.24 18.82
CA ALA A 219 -5.07 -12.55 19.72
C ALA A 219 -6.52 -12.50 19.18
N SER A 220 -6.70 -12.64 17.86
CA SER A 220 -8.00 -12.71 17.21
C SER A 220 -8.66 -14.07 17.40
N LEU A 221 -7.89 -15.15 17.32
CA LEU A 221 -8.42 -16.53 17.42
C LEU A 221 -8.91 -16.89 18.84
N GLU A 222 -8.18 -16.44 19.87
CA GLU A 222 -8.55 -16.73 21.26
C GLU A 222 -9.82 -16.00 21.71
N ARG A 223 -10.10 -14.79 21.18
CA ARG A 223 -11.34 -14.06 21.48
C ARG A 223 -12.54 -14.62 20.75
N ASP A 224 -12.39 -15.08 19.52
CA ASP A 224 -13.48 -15.70 18.76
C ASP A 224 -13.93 -17.02 19.40
N ILE A 225 -13.03 -17.75 20.05
CA ILE A 225 -13.34 -18.95 20.82
C ILE A 225 -14.08 -18.61 22.11
N GLN A 226 -13.74 -17.52 22.77
CA GLN A 226 -14.35 -17.11 24.04
C GLN A 226 -15.77 -16.56 23.86
N LEU A 227 -16.05 -15.88 22.74
CA LEU A 227 -17.40 -15.39 22.40
C LEU A 227 -18.35 -16.45 21.87
N ALA A 228 -17.84 -17.61 21.44
CA ALA A 228 -18.65 -18.75 20.99
C ALA A 228 -19.03 -19.71 22.11
N THR A 229 -18.53 -19.49 23.35
CA THR A 229 -18.74 -20.35 24.51
C THR A 229 -19.56 -19.68 25.63
N GLU A 230 -20.01 -18.43 25.46
CA GLU A 230 -21.00 -17.73 26.27
C GLU A 230 -22.37 -17.64 25.54
#